data_64f14c037cd0a8373eacfd86f1700370
#
_entry.id   64f14c037cd0a8373eacfd86f1700370
#
_cell.length_a   1.000
_cell.length_b   1.000
_cell.length_c   1.000
_cell.angle_alpha   90.00
_cell.angle_beta   90.00
_cell.angle_gamma   90.00
#
_symmetry.space_group_name_H-M   'P 1'
#
loop_
_entity.id
_entity.type
_entity.pdbx_description
1 polymer ?
#
loop_
_entity_poly.entity_id
_entity_poly.type
_entity_poly.pdbx_seq_one_letter_code
_entity_poly.pdbx_strand_id
1 'polypeptide(L)'
;MRASAASVALSAQAGLRHQLLPLGRWKRNSLLVISTFALIASVKSMAAGADAENAALRIGAGNPIIGKEKSDAGRCQECHGADGNSSDAKIPHHAGQYAGYLIKQLDNFQSGTRKHEVMTIMAEDLSAADKADIAAYFAGQKPMQGEGVAEHTPVADLFVNGDQSRAIPACISCHGDSGKGRVADNIFYPVIGGQRRVYLRRQLVSWKLGERSNSPNGVMNNVAKSLSDDEIDALADYISGL
;
A
#
# COMPACT_ATOMS: atom_id res chain seq x y z
N MET A 1 55.43 -44.24 -20.26
CA MET A 1 55.60 -45.70 -20.03
C MET A 1 54.18 -46.26 -19.92
N ARG A 2 53.77 -46.88 -21.01
CA ARG A 2 53.32 -48.29 -21.15
C ARG A 2 52.15 -48.66 -20.28
N ALA A 3 50.94 -48.80 -20.84
CA ALA A 3 50.43 -50.01 -21.58
C ALA A 3 49.93 -51.06 -20.57
N SER A 4 48.72 -51.59 -20.65
CA SER A 4 48.14 -52.61 -21.50
C SER A 4 46.75 -52.94 -21.00
N ALA A 5 45.67 -52.93 -21.69
CA ALA A 5 45.07 -53.87 -22.63
C ALA A 5 44.92 -55.33 -22.16
N ALA A 6 43.64 -55.76 -22.15
CA ALA A 6 43.10 -57.08 -22.62
C ALA A 6 41.66 -57.20 -22.09
N SER A 7 40.63 -57.18 -22.84
CA SER A 7 40.07 -58.11 -23.83
C SER A 7 39.81 -59.53 -23.32
N VAL A 8 38.57 -60.02 -23.34
CA VAL A 8 38.01 -61.26 -23.89
C VAL A 8 36.50 -61.35 -23.49
N ALA A 9 35.71 -61.53 -24.23
CA ALA A 9 34.64 -61.87 -25.12
C ALA A 9 33.86 -63.17 -24.74
N LEU A 10 32.65 -63.22 -25.31
CA LEU A 10 31.72 -64.34 -25.60
C LEU A 10 30.90 -64.90 -24.40
N SER A 11 29.69 -65.05 -24.49
CA SER A 11 28.61 -65.44 -25.37
C SER A 11 27.51 -66.07 -24.51
N ALA A 12 26.27 -65.79 -24.74
CA ALA A 12 25.29 -66.77 -25.24
C ALA A 12 23.85 -66.30 -25.04
N GLN A 13 23.11 -66.50 -26.04
CA GLN A 13 21.66 -66.30 -26.24
C GLN A 13 20.81 -67.10 -25.25
N ALA A 14 19.65 -66.58 -24.89
CA ALA A 14 18.35 -67.27 -25.11
C ALA A 14 17.17 -66.53 -24.43
N GLY A 15 16.07 -66.44 -25.09
CA GLY A 15 14.76 -66.48 -24.46
C GLY A 15 13.88 -65.24 -24.55
N LEU A 16 13.37 -64.90 -25.76
CA LEU A 16 12.14 -64.13 -25.91
C LEU A 16 10.99 -64.84 -25.21
N ARG A 17 10.42 -64.24 -24.21
CA ARG A 17 9.01 -64.49 -23.85
C ARG A 17 8.27 -63.15 -23.79
N HIS A 18 7.45 -62.89 -24.80
CA HIS A 18 6.40 -61.90 -24.83
C HIS A 18 5.44 -62.17 -23.66
N GLN A 19 5.44 -61.30 -22.65
CA GLN A 19 4.29 -61.18 -21.77
C GLN A 19 3.60 -59.90 -22.13
N LEU A 20 2.45 -60.02 -22.80
CA LEU A 20 1.46 -59.02 -23.03
C LEU A 20 0.85 -58.64 -21.65
N LEU A 21 1.16 -57.44 -21.17
CA LEU A 21 0.47 -56.84 -20.05
C LEU A 21 -0.83 -56.22 -20.55
N PRO A 22 -1.94 -56.33 -19.85
CA PRO A 22 -3.24 -55.84 -20.30
C PRO A 22 -3.28 -54.32 -20.21
N LEU A 23 -3.63 -53.65 -21.33
CA LEU A 23 -4.04 -52.26 -21.41
C LEU A 23 -5.33 -52.06 -20.61
N GLY A 24 -5.21 -51.69 -19.34
CA GLY A 24 -6.32 -51.45 -18.43
C GLY A 24 -6.32 -50.08 -17.80
N ARG A 25 -7.24 -49.22 -18.29
CA ARG A 25 -7.90 -48.17 -17.51
C ARG A 25 -7.07 -46.96 -17.01
N TRP A 26 -6.39 -46.23 -17.90
CA TRP A 26 -5.77 -44.93 -17.55
C TRP A 26 -6.39 -43.72 -18.34
N LYS A 27 -7.67 -43.73 -18.66
CA LYS A 27 -8.29 -42.65 -19.43
C LYS A 27 -9.31 -41.76 -18.70
N ARG A 28 -9.48 -41.85 -17.38
CA ARG A 28 -10.51 -41.05 -16.70
C ARG A 28 -9.99 -40.00 -15.71
N ASN A 29 -8.71 -40.02 -15.30
CA ASN A 29 -8.20 -39.07 -14.31
C ASN A 29 -7.39 -37.91 -14.90
N SER A 30 -6.99 -37.99 -16.17
CA SER A 30 -6.17 -36.92 -16.79
C SER A 30 -6.97 -35.66 -17.16
N LEU A 31 -8.27 -35.78 -17.40
CA LEU A 31 -9.12 -34.65 -17.74
C LEU A 31 -9.47 -33.75 -16.52
N LEU A 32 -9.54 -34.35 -15.30
CA LEU A 32 -9.82 -33.59 -14.08
C LEU A 32 -8.61 -32.80 -13.60
N VAL A 33 -7.39 -33.34 -13.81
CA VAL A 33 -6.14 -32.64 -13.40
C VAL A 33 -5.86 -31.45 -14.30
N ILE A 34 -6.13 -31.55 -15.60
CA ILE A 34 -5.92 -30.43 -16.55
C ILE A 34 -6.90 -29.29 -16.26
N SER A 35 -8.16 -29.58 -15.90
CA SER A 35 -9.13 -28.53 -15.59
C SER A 35 -8.82 -27.77 -14.30
N THR A 36 -8.29 -28.44 -13.28
CA THR A 36 -7.88 -27.77 -12.02
C THR A 36 -6.62 -26.89 -12.19
N PHE A 37 -5.64 -27.32 -12.97
CA PHE A 37 -4.47 -26.51 -13.28
C PHE A 37 -4.82 -25.28 -14.11
N ALA A 38 -5.71 -25.39 -15.10
CA ALA A 38 -6.18 -24.26 -15.90
C ALA A 38 -6.97 -23.25 -15.05
N LEU A 39 -7.78 -23.69 -14.10
CA LEU A 39 -8.53 -22.83 -13.20
C LEU A 39 -7.61 -22.07 -12.24
N ILE A 40 -6.61 -22.76 -11.65
CA ILE A 40 -5.63 -22.14 -10.74
C ILE A 40 -4.75 -21.13 -11.49
N ALA A 41 -4.36 -21.41 -12.72
CA ALA A 41 -3.59 -20.48 -13.54
C ALA A 41 -4.40 -19.23 -13.91
N SER A 42 -5.70 -19.38 -14.22
CA SER A 42 -6.59 -18.26 -14.54
C SER A 42 -6.82 -17.35 -13.31
N VAL A 43 -7.03 -17.92 -12.13
CA VAL A 43 -7.19 -17.14 -10.88
C VAL A 43 -5.93 -16.37 -10.52
N LYS A 44 -4.75 -16.99 -10.66
CA LYS A 44 -3.46 -16.32 -10.44
C LYS A 44 -3.21 -15.18 -11.43
N SER A 45 -3.60 -15.35 -12.68
CA SER A 45 -3.46 -14.31 -13.71
C SER A 45 -4.38 -13.13 -13.46
N MET A 46 -5.61 -13.36 -13.01
CA MET A 46 -6.55 -12.29 -12.66
C MET A 46 -6.11 -11.53 -11.40
N ALA A 47 -5.59 -12.24 -10.38
CA ALA A 47 -5.05 -11.60 -9.18
C ALA A 47 -3.83 -10.73 -9.50
N ALA A 48 -2.89 -11.22 -10.31
CA ALA A 48 -1.72 -10.46 -10.75
C ALA A 48 -2.10 -9.21 -11.57
N GLY A 49 -3.17 -9.27 -12.36
CA GLY A 49 -3.71 -8.11 -13.09
C GLY A 49 -4.28 -7.05 -12.17
N ALA A 50 -5.06 -7.45 -11.17
CA ALA A 50 -5.63 -6.55 -10.17
C ALA A 50 -4.54 -5.88 -9.31
N ASP A 51 -3.51 -6.62 -8.93
CA ASP A 51 -2.38 -6.08 -8.15
C ASP A 51 -1.59 -5.05 -8.96
N ALA A 52 -1.37 -5.28 -10.26
CA ALA A 52 -0.70 -4.34 -11.15
C ALA A 52 -1.52 -3.06 -11.37
N GLU A 53 -2.84 -3.17 -11.54
CA GLU A 53 -3.74 -2.03 -11.67
C GLU A 53 -3.78 -1.20 -10.38
N ASN A 54 -3.86 -1.84 -9.23
CA ASN A 54 -3.80 -1.16 -7.93
C ASN A 54 -2.44 -0.47 -7.70
N ALA A 55 -1.34 -1.08 -8.14
CA ALA A 55 -0.01 -0.47 -8.09
C ALA A 55 0.07 0.76 -9.00
N ALA A 56 -0.44 0.68 -10.22
CA ALA A 56 -0.49 1.80 -11.16
C ALA A 56 -1.32 2.98 -10.61
N LEU A 57 -2.50 2.71 -10.04
CA LEU A 57 -3.32 3.71 -9.37
C LEU A 57 -2.60 4.36 -8.19
N ARG A 58 -1.82 3.59 -7.45
CA ARG A 58 -1.07 4.09 -6.29
C ARG A 58 0.06 5.01 -6.72
N ILE A 59 0.88 4.59 -7.70
CA ILE A 59 2.10 5.31 -8.14
C ILE A 59 1.76 6.52 -9.01
N GLY A 60 0.66 6.45 -9.79
CA GLY A 60 0.29 7.52 -10.72
C GLY A 60 1.23 7.60 -11.93
N ALA A 61 1.29 8.78 -12.57
CA ALA A 61 2.00 9.00 -13.83
C ALA A 61 3.46 9.48 -13.68
N GLY A 62 3.93 9.74 -12.46
CA GLY A 62 5.29 10.22 -12.21
C GLY A 62 6.36 9.12 -12.39
N ASN A 63 7.60 9.53 -12.56
CA ASN A 63 8.76 8.64 -12.65
C ASN A 63 9.41 8.47 -11.26
N PRO A 64 9.33 7.28 -10.61
CA PRO A 64 9.85 7.10 -9.28
C PRO A 64 11.39 7.15 -9.18
N ILE A 65 12.13 6.90 -10.28
CA ILE A 65 13.60 7.00 -10.31
C ILE A 65 13.99 8.48 -10.24
N ILE A 66 13.41 9.30 -11.11
CA ILE A 66 13.61 10.75 -11.11
C ILE A 66 13.09 11.35 -9.80
N GLY A 67 11.99 10.83 -9.28
CA GLY A 67 11.41 11.25 -8.01
C GLY A 67 12.33 11.03 -6.82
N LYS A 68 13.10 9.93 -6.81
CA LYS A 68 14.14 9.73 -5.82
C LYS A 68 15.22 10.80 -5.89
N GLU A 69 15.75 11.05 -7.09
CA GLU A 69 16.79 12.07 -7.30
C GLU A 69 16.31 13.46 -6.85
N LYS A 70 15.07 13.82 -7.21
CA LYS A 70 14.44 15.09 -6.81
C LYS A 70 14.20 15.16 -5.30
N SER A 71 13.77 14.06 -4.68
CA SER A 71 13.59 13.96 -3.23
C SER A 71 14.92 14.18 -2.50
N ASP A 72 16.01 13.59 -3.01
CA ASP A 72 17.34 13.73 -2.45
C ASP A 72 17.85 15.20 -2.61
N ALA A 73 17.73 15.77 -3.79
CA ALA A 73 18.11 17.15 -4.06
C ALA A 73 17.29 18.18 -3.26
N GLY A 74 15.99 17.91 -3.11
CA GLY A 74 15.07 18.73 -2.31
C GLY A 74 15.11 18.40 -0.81
N ARG A 75 15.96 17.48 -0.34
CA ARG A 75 16.13 17.10 1.07
C ARG A 75 14.87 16.58 1.76
N CYS A 76 13.91 16.07 0.99
CA CYS A 76 12.63 15.56 1.52
C CYS A 76 12.84 14.38 2.49
N GLN A 77 13.77 13.48 2.14
CA GLN A 77 14.10 12.28 2.91
C GLN A 77 14.74 12.59 4.28
N GLU A 78 15.32 13.77 4.49
CA GLU A 78 15.91 14.12 5.80
C GLU A 78 14.87 14.16 6.91
N CYS A 79 13.63 14.51 6.54
CA CYS A 79 12.51 14.54 7.46
C CYS A 79 11.59 13.32 7.32
N HIS A 80 11.28 12.96 6.08
CA HIS A 80 10.30 11.89 5.80
C HIS A 80 10.90 10.49 5.71
N GLY A 81 12.24 10.35 5.84
CA GLY A 81 12.96 9.10 5.68
C GLY A 81 13.27 8.77 4.21
N ALA A 82 14.39 8.07 3.98
CA ALA A 82 14.84 7.72 2.64
C ALA A 82 13.83 6.84 1.89
N ASP A 83 13.10 6.00 2.60
CA ASP A 83 12.04 5.13 2.11
C ASP A 83 10.63 5.69 2.36
N GLY A 84 10.53 6.92 2.83
CA GLY A 84 9.25 7.54 3.19
C GLY A 84 8.73 7.15 4.59
N ASN A 85 9.55 6.47 5.42
CA ASN A 85 9.21 6.17 6.79
C ASN A 85 9.98 7.10 7.73
N SER A 86 9.32 8.16 8.21
CA SER A 86 9.91 9.13 9.12
C SER A 86 10.30 8.51 10.46
N SER A 87 11.43 8.91 11.02
CA SER A 87 11.84 8.58 12.40
C SER A 87 11.27 9.56 13.44
N ASP A 88 10.78 10.73 13.02
CA ASP A 88 10.17 11.72 13.93
C ASP A 88 8.66 11.48 14.05
N ALA A 89 8.17 11.37 15.28
CA ALA A 89 6.76 11.15 15.58
C ALA A 89 5.81 12.26 15.07
N LYS A 90 6.32 13.47 14.85
CA LYS A 90 5.56 14.63 14.37
C LYS A 90 5.50 14.71 12.84
N ILE A 91 6.39 13.99 12.14
CA ILE A 91 6.54 14.02 10.69
C ILE A 91 5.87 12.79 10.09
N PRO A 92 4.99 12.94 9.10
CA PRO A 92 4.25 11.80 8.57
C PRO A 92 5.12 10.86 7.73
N HIS A 93 4.74 9.59 7.76
CA HIS A 93 5.15 8.63 6.74
C HIS A 93 4.52 8.95 5.39
N HIS A 94 5.28 8.74 4.32
CA HIS A 94 4.82 8.84 2.94
C HIS A 94 4.89 7.50 2.20
N ALA A 95 5.57 6.51 2.78
CA ALA A 95 5.77 5.19 2.21
C ALA A 95 4.42 4.52 1.86
N GLY A 96 4.25 4.18 0.58
CA GLY A 96 3.03 3.54 0.08
C GLY A 96 1.76 4.40 0.12
N GLN A 97 1.88 5.71 0.33
CA GLN A 97 0.76 6.64 0.18
C GLN A 97 0.39 6.81 -1.29
N TYR A 98 -0.85 7.11 -1.62
CA TYR A 98 -1.25 7.40 -2.99
C TYR A 98 -0.55 8.65 -3.54
N ALA A 99 0.07 8.54 -4.72
CA ALA A 99 0.73 9.67 -5.39
C ALA A 99 -0.23 10.85 -5.61
N GLY A 100 -1.47 10.58 -6.05
CA GLY A 100 -2.47 11.63 -6.23
C GLY A 100 -2.82 12.37 -4.94
N TYR A 101 -2.79 11.69 -3.79
CA TYR A 101 -2.95 12.36 -2.50
C TYR A 101 -1.72 13.21 -2.14
N LEU A 102 -0.50 12.71 -2.37
CA LEU A 102 0.73 13.46 -2.11
C LEU A 102 0.82 14.71 -2.99
N ILE A 103 0.54 14.59 -4.28
CA ILE A 103 0.48 15.73 -5.23
C ILE A 103 -0.50 16.77 -4.70
N LYS A 104 -1.72 16.36 -4.36
CA LYS A 104 -2.73 17.26 -3.80
C LYS A 104 -2.23 17.99 -2.55
N GLN A 105 -1.49 17.31 -1.66
CA GLN A 105 -0.96 17.99 -0.47
C GLN A 105 0.13 19.01 -0.82
N LEU A 106 1.03 18.67 -1.75
CA LEU A 106 2.06 19.61 -2.23
C LEU A 106 1.44 20.83 -2.91
N ASP A 107 0.42 20.63 -3.76
CA ASP A 107 -0.35 21.72 -4.36
C ASP A 107 -1.03 22.61 -3.31
N ASN A 108 -1.58 22.01 -2.27
CA ASN A 108 -2.24 22.74 -1.21
C ASN A 108 -1.26 23.53 -0.32
N PHE A 109 -0.05 23.03 -0.11
CA PHE A 109 1.01 23.81 0.57
C PHE A 109 1.48 24.96 -0.30
N GLN A 110 1.72 24.72 -1.58
CA GLN A 110 2.16 25.73 -2.55
C GLN A 110 1.12 26.84 -2.72
N SER A 111 -0.16 26.52 -2.79
CA SER A 111 -1.25 27.48 -2.91
C SER A 111 -1.66 28.16 -1.59
N GLY A 112 -1.12 27.69 -0.45
CA GLY A 112 -1.51 28.18 0.87
C GLY A 112 -2.88 27.65 1.37
N THR A 113 -3.56 26.79 0.60
CA THR A 113 -4.81 26.12 1.01
C THR A 113 -4.60 25.20 2.22
N ARG A 114 -3.41 24.63 2.35
CA ARG A 114 -2.89 23.98 3.55
C ARG A 114 -1.63 24.69 3.99
N LYS A 115 -1.56 25.11 5.25
CA LYS A 115 -0.43 25.87 5.78
C LYS A 115 0.42 25.00 6.71
N HIS A 116 1.71 25.12 6.59
CA HIS A 116 2.71 24.57 7.50
C HIS A 116 4.04 25.29 7.28
N GLU A 117 4.64 25.77 8.36
CA GLU A 117 5.85 26.61 8.32
C GLU A 117 6.97 26.06 7.42
N VAL A 118 7.22 24.75 7.49
CA VAL A 118 8.25 24.09 6.67
C VAL A 118 7.70 23.69 5.30
N MET A 119 6.56 22.93 5.26
CA MET A 119 6.10 22.37 3.99
C MET A 119 5.62 23.40 2.97
N THR A 120 5.17 24.57 3.41
CA THR A 120 4.83 25.67 2.52
C THR A 120 6.07 26.14 1.73
N ILE A 121 7.20 26.28 2.42
CA ILE A 121 8.49 26.66 1.80
C ILE A 121 8.99 25.51 0.89
N MET A 122 8.96 24.28 1.37
CA MET A 122 9.45 23.10 0.62
C MET A 122 8.66 22.84 -0.68
N ALA A 123 7.42 23.26 -0.75
CA ALA A 123 6.58 23.07 -1.93
C ALA A 123 6.62 24.26 -2.91
N GLU A 124 7.17 25.42 -2.52
CA GLU A 124 7.04 26.70 -3.23
C GLU A 124 7.48 26.61 -4.70
N ASP A 125 8.66 26.05 -4.95
CA ASP A 125 9.28 26.00 -6.28
C ASP A 125 9.04 24.69 -7.04
N LEU A 126 8.27 23.75 -6.49
CA LEU A 126 8.03 22.47 -7.15
C LEU A 126 7.12 22.64 -8.37
N SER A 127 7.62 22.26 -9.55
CA SER A 127 6.78 22.13 -10.74
C SER A 127 5.78 20.98 -10.61
N ALA A 128 4.77 20.92 -11.47
CA ALA A 128 3.83 19.82 -11.53
C ALA A 128 4.53 18.46 -11.79
N ALA A 129 5.58 18.47 -12.63
CA ALA A 129 6.39 17.28 -12.90
C ALA A 129 7.22 16.85 -11.69
N ASP A 130 7.78 17.80 -10.92
CA ASP A 130 8.51 17.46 -9.69
C ASP A 130 7.61 16.83 -8.65
N LYS A 131 6.42 17.40 -8.44
CA LYS A 131 5.41 16.86 -7.53
C LYS A 131 4.98 15.46 -7.94
N ALA A 132 4.76 15.22 -9.24
CA ALA A 132 4.37 13.91 -9.75
C ALA A 132 5.48 12.85 -9.53
N ASP A 133 6.72 13.17 -9.85
CA ASP A 133 7.86 12.26 -9.73
C ASP A 133 8.16 11.93 -8.24
N ILE A 134 8.25 12.94 -7.39
CA ILE A 134 8.47 12.77 -5.94
C ILE A 134 7.34 11.94 -5.31
N ALA A 135 6.09 12.23 -5.68
CA ALA A 135 4.94 11.48 -5.20
C ALA A 135 4.98 10.01 -5.64
N ALA A 136 5.36 9.75 -6.91
CA ALA A 136 5.51 8.39 -7.44
C ALA A 136 6.60 7.60 -6.68
N TYR A 137 7.72 8.25 -6.35
CA TYR A 137 8.78 7.64 -5.57
C TYR A 137 8.28 7.15 -4.21
N PHE A 138 7.65 8.00 -3.41
CA PHE A 138 7.16 7.63 -2.09
C PHE A 138 5.97 6.66 -2.15
N ALA A 139 5.11 6.79 -3.13
CA ALA A 139 3.99 5.88 -3.35
C ALA A 139 4.43 4.46 -3.73
N GLY A 140 5.57 4.33 -4.40
CA GLY A 140 6.17 3.05 -4.76
C GLY A 140 6.94 2.35 -3.63
N GLN A 141 7.13 3.01 -2.47
CA GLN A 141 7.81 2.39 -1.33
C GLN A 141 6.92 1.36 -0.63
N LYS A 142 7.55 0.49 0.15
CA LYS A 142 6.82 -0.47 0.98
C LYS A 142 5.86 0.30 1.90
N PRO A 143 4.56 -0.03 1.89
CA PRO A 143 3.58 0.70 2.70
C PRO A 143 3.99 0.79 4.16
N MET A 144 3.69 1.93 4.78
CA MET A 144 3.89 2.14 6.21
C MET A 144 3.20 1.04 7.02
N GLN A 145 3.82 0.65 8.12
CA GLN A 145 3.32 -0.38 9.03
C GLN A 145 3.23 0.22 10.43
N GLY A 146 2.19 -0.17 11.15
CA GLY A 146 1.98 0.29 12.52
C GLY A 146 3.06 -0.18 13.47
N GLU A 147 3.38 0.65 14.43
CA GLU A 147 4.35 0.35 15.50
C GLU A 147 3.65 -0.16 16.78
N GLY A 148 2.33 -0.21 16.79
CA GLY A 148 1.51 -0.58 17.94
C GLY A 148 0.68 -1.83 17.73
N VAL A 149 -0.04 -2.19 18.77
CA VAL A 149 -1.08 -3.22 18.72
C VAL A 149 -2.42 -2.51 18.64
N ALA A 150 -3.12 -2.68 17.52
CA ALA A 150 -4.50 -2.19 17.39
C ALA A 150 -5.40 -3.09 18.27
N GLU A 151 -5.56 -2.73 19.54
CA GLU A 151 -6.42 -3.47 20.44
C GLU A 151 -7.91 -3.22 20.14
N HIS A 152 -8.73 -4.22 20.43
CA HIS A 152 -10.19 -4.09 20.35
C HIS A 152 -10.67 -3.18 21.48
N THR A 153 -10.90 -1.91 21.16
CA THR A 153 -11.35 -0.86 22.06
C THR A 153 -12.65 -0.25 21.54
N PRO A 154 -13.39 0.48 22.34
CA PRO A 154 -14.58 1.21 21.86
C PRO A 154 -14.30 2.11 20.66
N VAL A 155 -13.06 2.59 20.51
CA VAL A 155 -12.66 3.42 19.37
C VAL A 155 -12.45 2.61 18.10
N ALA A 156 -12.10 1.31 18.19
CA ALA A 156 -12.05 0.40 17.05
C ALA A 156 -13.45 0.26 16.44
N ASP A 157 -14.49 0.17 17.28
CA ASP A 157 -15.87 0.12 16.82
C ASP A 157 -16.26 1.43 16.12
N LEU A 158 -15.90 2.58 16.69
CA LEU A 158 -16.12 3.88 16.05
C LEU A 158 -15.41 3.97 14.69
N PHE A 159 -14.19 3.45 14.57
CA PHE A 159 -13.45 3.42 13.30
C PHE A 159 -14.15 2.57 12.24
N VAL A 160 -14.67 1.40 12.62
CA VAL A 160 -15.29 0.43 11.70
C VAL A 160 -16.75 0.78 11.39
N ASN A 161 -17.54 1.20 12.37
CA ASN A 161 -18.98 1.36 12.25
C ASN A 161 -19.44 2.83 12.23
N GLY A 162 -18.60 3.76 12.72
CA GLY A 162 -19.00 5.15 12.92
C GLY A 162 -19.99 5.34 14.05
N ASP A 163 -20.60 6.51 14.09
CA ASP A 163 -21.71 6.85 15.01
C ASP A 163 -22.74 7.73 14.30
N GLN A 164 -23.81 7.11 13.83
CA GLN A 164 -24.87 7.81 13.09
C GLN A 164 -25.59 8.87 13.94
N SER A 165 -25.68 8.67 15.24
CA SER A 165 -26.37 9.62 16.15
C SER A 165 -25.62 10.95 16.23
N ARG A 166 -24.31 10.94 16.02
CA ARG A 166 -23.42 12.11 16.00
C ARG A 166 -22.98 12.51 14.58
N ALA A 167 -23.56 11.91 13.55
CA ALA A 167 -23.18 12.10 12.15
C ALA A 167 -21.69 11.81 11.87
N ILE A 168 -21.12 10.80 12.53
CA ILE A 168 -19.77 10.32 12.29
C ILE A 168 -19.86 9.08 11.38
N PRO A 169 -19.46 9.18 10.09
CA PRO A 169 -19.41 8.02 9.22
C PRO A 169 -18.31 7.06 9.66
N ALA A 170 -18.45 5.78 9.32
CA ALA A 170 -17.39 4.80 9.49
C ALA A 170 -16.09 5.27 8.78
N CYS A 171 -14.97 5.31 9.46
CA CYS A 171 -13.69 5.76 8.89
C CYS A 171 -13.27 4.88 7.72
N ILE A 172 -13.55 3.56 7.82
CA ILE A 172 -13.26 2.58 6.75
C ILE A 172 -14.03 2.88 5.46
N SER A 173 -15.19 3.55 5.52
CA SER A 173 -15.99 3.86 4.32
C SER A 173 -15.22 4.75 3.32
N CYS A 174 -14.32 5.58 3.82
CA CYS A 174 -13.45 6.43 3.02
C CYS A 174 -11.99 5.92 3.04
N HIS A 175 -11.45 5.61 4.22
CA HIS A 175 -10.04 5.26 4.37
C HIS A 175 -9.72 3.78 4.11
N GLY A 176 -10.72 2.96 3.78
CA GLY A 176 -10.57 1.54 3.49
C GLY A 176 -10.34 0.68 4.74
N ASP A 177 -10.41 -0.62 4.57
CA ASP A 177 -10.17 -1.58 5.64
C ASP A 177 -8.77 -1.40 6.22
N SER A 178 -8.67 -1.41 7.54
CA SER A 178 -7.42 -1.14 8.26
C SER A 178 -6.73 0.17 7.85
N GLY A 179 -7.49 1.16 7.37
CA GLY A 179 -6.93 2.46 6.98
C GLY A 179 -5.98 2.42 5.77
N LYS A 180 -6.10 1.42 4.89
CA LYS A 180 -5.23 1.23 3.72
C LYS A 180 -5.48 2.22 2.58
N GLY A 181 -6.44 3.14 2.78
CA GLY A 181 -6.85 4.10 1.77
C GLY A 181 -7.69 3.46 0.66
N ARG A 182 -8.26 4.29 -0.17
CA ARG A 182 -8.98 3.86 -1.39
C ARG A 182 -9.06 5.00 -2.40
N VAL A 183 -9.35 4.66 -3.62
CA VAL A 183 -9.69 5.63 -4.68
C VAL A 183 -11.14 5.43 -5.05
N ALA A 184 -11.92 6.50 -5.05
CA ALA A 184 -13.29 6.50 -5.52
C ALA A 184 -13.64 7.89 -6.09
N ASP A 185 -14.37 7.93 -7.19
CA ASP A 185 -14.81 9.17 -7.84
C ASP A 185 -13.67 10.16 -8.09
N ASN A 186 -12.49 9.68 -8.49
CA ASN A 186 -11.25 10.43 -8.65
C ASN A 186 -10.74 11.11 -7.36
N ILE A 187 -11.23 10.70 -6.21
CA ILE A 187 -10.75 11.15 -4.90
C ILE A 187 -9.82 10.08 -4.33
N PHE A 188 -8.60 10.51 -3.98
CA PHE A 188 -7.63 9.68 -3.27
C PHE A 188 -7.84 9.86 -1.77
N TYR A 189 -8.54 8.92 -1.16
CA TYR A 189 -8.64 8.85 0.31
C TYR A 189 -7.34 8.26 0.85
N PRO A 190 -6.62 8.99 1.71
CA PRO A 190 -5.26 8.61 2.08
C PRO A 190 -5.20 7.33 2.91
N VAL A 191 -4.07 6.63 2.77
CA VAL A 191 -3.62 5.63 3.73
C VAL A 191 -3.37 6.33 5.07
N ILE A 192 -4.00 5.84 6.12
CA ILE A 192 -3.83 6.35 7.49
C ILE A 192 -3.38 5.25 8.47
N GLY A 193 -3.64 3.98 8.16
CA GLY A 193 -3.17 2.84 8.96
C GLY A 193 -1.64 2.79 9.00
N GLY A 194 -1.08 2.64 10.18
CA GLY A 194 0.37 2.68 10.41
C GLY A 194 1.01 4.06 10.38
N GLN A 195 0.21 5.13 10.29
CA GLN A 195 0.73 6.49 10.32
C GLN A 195 1.13 6.90 11.75
N ARG A 196 2.07 7.82 11.88
CA ARG A 196 2.57 8.34 13.17
C ARG A 196 1.45 8.86 14.07
N ARG A 197 1.33 8.34 15.28
CA ARG A 197 0.31 8.72 16.28
C ARG A 197 0.24 10.23 16.52
N VAL A 198 1.38 10.86 16.80
CA VAL A 198 1.44 12.31 17.10
C VAL A 198 0.99 13.13 15.89
N TYR A 199 1.36 12.71 14.68
CA TYR A 199 0.90 13.35 13.46
C TYR A 199 -0.62 13.18 13.27
N LEU A 200 -1.15 11.96 13.44
CA LEU A 200 -2.60 11.69 13.31
C LEU A 200 -3.42 12.56 14.26
N ARG A 201 -3.04 12.57 15.54
CA ARG A 201 -3.67 13.42 16.55
C ARG A 201 -3.68 14.89 16.13
N ARG A 202 -2.53 15.41 15.76
CA ARG A 202 -2.39 16.81 15.31
C ARG A 202 -3.27 17.11 14.10
N GLN A 203 -3.39 16.18 13.15
CA GLN A 203 -4.27 16.39 12.00
C GLN A 203 -5.75 16.42 12.40
N LEU A 204 -6.20 15.50 13.25
CA LEU A 204 -7.59 15.49 13.75
C LEU A 204 -7.93 16.76 14.52
N VAL A 205 -7.03 17.21 15.39
CA VAL A 205 -7.20 18.49 16.11
C VAL A 205 -7.25 19.68 15.14
N SER A 206 -6.33 19.75 14.18
CA SER A 206 -6.32 20.84 13.18
C SER A 206 -7.60 20.85 12.32
N TRP A 207 -8.16 19.68 11.98
CA TRP A 207 -9.47 19.57 11.33
C TRP A 207 -10.60 20.09 12.24
N LYS A 208 -10.59 19.69 13.52
CA LYS A 208 -11.59 20.09 14.51
C LYS A 208 -11.61 21.61 14.72
N LEU A 209 -10.45 22.23 14.82
CA LEU A 209 -10.27 23.66 15.01
C LEU A 209 -10.43 24.50 13.71
N GLY A 210 -10.50 23.86 12.55
CA GLY A 210 -10.59 24.55 11.26
C GLY A 210 -9.27 25.12 10.76
N GLU A 211 -8.14 24.88 11.44
CA GLU A 211 -6.79 25.25 10.99
C GLU A 211 -6.39 24.53 9.71
N ARG A 212 -6.92 23.33 9.53
CA ARG A 212 -6.83 22.55 8.30
C ARG A 212 -8.24 22.42 7.70
N SER A 213 -8.40 22.76 6.40
CA SER A 213 -9.71 22.77 5.73
C SER A 213 -9.68 22.24 4.29
N ASN A 214 -8.59 21.54 3.90
CA ASN A 214 -8.34 21.13 2.52
C ASN A 214 -8.93 19.75 2.15
N SER A 215 -9.89 19.22 2.93
CA SER A 215 -10.63 18.02 2.56
C SER A 215 -11.75 18.33 1.56
N PRO A 216 -12.07 17.41 0.62
CA PRO A 216 -13.21 17.59 -0.27
C PRO A 216 -14.49 17.85 0.54
N ASN A 217 -15.22 18.91 0.18
CA ASN A 217 -16.48 19.30 0.85
C ASN A 217 -16.40 19.44 2.38
N GLY A 218 -15.20 19.66 2.94
CA GLY A 218 -15.01 19.82 4.38
C GLY A 218 -15.29 18.55 5.20
N VAL A 219 -15.30 17.37 4.58
CA VAL A 219 -15.72 16.12 5.25
C VAL A 219 -14.91 15.86 6.52
N MET A 220 -13.58 16.05 6.50
CA MET A 220 -12.77 15.81 7.70
C MET A 220 -12.99 16.84 8.80
N ASN A 221 -13.34 18.09 8.46
CA ASN A 221 -13.74 19.08 9.45
C ASN A 221 -15.05 18.68 10.16
N ASN A 222 -16.03 18.21 9.39
CA ASN A 222 -17.30 17.77 9.95
C ASN A 222 -17.12 16.55 10.87
N VAL A 223 -16.36 15.55 10.43
CA VAL A 223 -16.05 14.37 11.25
C VAL A 223 -15.31 14.79 12.54
N ALA A 224 -14.23 15.56 12.42
CA ALA A 224 -13.39 15.90 13.57
C ALA A 224 -14.11 16.78 14.60
N LYS A 225 -15.03 17.64 14.19
CA LYS A 225 -15.87 18.45 15.09
C LYS A 225 -16.76 17.59 16.00
N SER A 226 -17.21 16.44 15.50
CA SER A 226 -18.08 15.52 16.25
C SER A 226 -17.31 14.59 17.20
N LEU A 227 -15.96 14.55 17.12
CA LEU A 227 -15.12 13.73 18.00
C LEU A 227 -14.81 14.47 19.31
N SER A 228 -14.82 13.75 20.44
CA SER A 228 -14.23 14.25 21.69
C SER A 228 -12.70 14.26 21.60
N ASP A 229 -12.04 14.92 22.54
CA ASP A 229 -10.56 14.95 22.57
C ASP A 229 -10.00 13.56 22.94
N ASP A 230 -10.67 12.85 23.85
CA ASP A 230 -10.31 11.47 24.21
C ASP A 230 -10.47 10.50 23.02
N GLU A 231 -11.52 10.67 22.20
CA GLU A 231 -11.69 9.87 20.98
C GLU A 231 -10.61 10.19 19.93
N ILE A 232 -10.20 11.45 19.81
CA ILE A 232 -9.10 11.85 18.93
C ILE A 232 -7.81 11.17 19.37
N ASP A 233 -7.51 11.15 20.67
CA ASP A 233 -6.32 10.51 21.21
C ASP A 233 -6.35 8.98 21.00
N ALA A 234 -7.49 8.35 21.30
CA ALA A 234 -7.66 6.92 21.12
C ALA A 234 -7.68 6.50 19.66
N LEU A 235 -8.29 7.28 18.75
CA LEU A 235 -8.23 7.03 17.29
C LEU A 235 -6.82 7.16 16.75
N ALA A 236 -6.05 8.15 17.21
CA ALA A 236 -4.67 8.30 16.79
C ALA A 236 -3.81 7.10 17.22
N ASP A 237 -4.03 6.58 18.42
CA ASP A 237 -3.38 5.36 18.91
C ASP A 237 -3.78 4.15 18.08
N TYR A 238 -5.09 3.89 17.94
CA TYR A 238 -5.62 2.75 17.20
C TYR A 238 -5.14 2.73 15.74
N ILE A 239 -5.27 3.85 15.03
CA ILE A 239 -4.90 3.96 13.61
C ILE A 239 -3.38 3.80 13.43
N SER A 240 -2.57 4.28 14.37
CA SER A 240 -1.12 4.12 14.30
C SER A 240 -0.67 2.67 14.49
N GLY A 241 -1.51 1.82 15.08
CA GLY A 241 -1.26 0.38 15.28
C GLY A 241 -1.74 -0.53 14.15
N LEU A 242 -2.48 -0.01 13.15
CA LEU A 242 -3.06 -0.80 12.05
C LEU A 242 -2.01 -1.29 11.02
#